data_4c444c208843e0055e9df90a271bd954
#
_entry.id   4c444c208843e0055e9df90a271bd954
#
_cell.length_a   1.000
_cell.length_b   1.000
_cell.length_c   1.000
_cell.angle_alpha   90.00
_cell.angle_beta   90.00
_cell.angle_gamma   90.00
#
_symmetry.space_group_name_H-M   'P 1'
#
loop_
_entity.id
_entity.type
_entity.pdbx_description
1 polymer ?
#
loop_
_entity_poly.entity_id
_entity_poly.type
_entity_poly.pdbx_seq_one_letter_code
_entity_poly.pdbx_strand_id
1 'polypeptide(L)'
;TLFVQSSAEFYTNSVSVYKSAEYQLESAIKDLSYSAAIEQTKDFSGKPPAVILDVDQTVLDNIPFQARKIMDRSFYPDGWDEWCMEEKATYIPGAKDFLARAAELGVEVFFVTNRTANLEEATKNNLEKLGFKFAKNIDQLLMRYEREEWGSNKNTRRQHVAKDYRIVMMIGDNLGDFVDDEENSSSPDIRMAAADRHYDMWGKYWFMLANPTYGDWESALIDFKYEIPKSEQLQIKSQALDVK
;
A
#
# COMPACT_ATOMS: atom_id res chain seq x y z
N THR A 1 14.57 9.20 3.77
CA THR A 1 13.78 9.98 4.75
C THR A 1 13.74 11.46 4.37
N LEU A 2 14.87 12.20 4.28
CA LEU A 2 14.86 13.65 3.99
C LEU A 2 14.17 14.01 2.66
N PHE A 3 14.36 13.22 1.61
CA PHE A 3 13.67 13.43 0.32
C PHE A 3 12.14 13.45 0.52
N VAL A 4 11.59 12.50 1.26
CA VAL A 4 10.14 12.44 1.52
C VAL A 4 9.65 13.61 2.37
N GLN A 5 10.43 14.02 3.38
CA GLN A 5 10.03 15.10 4.30
C GLN A 5 10.14 16.51 3.72
N SER A 6 11.03 16.72 2.75
CA SER A 6 11.42 18.08 2.36
C SER A 6 11.36 18.39 0.87
N SER A 7 11.17 17.37 0.01
CA SER A 7 11.17 17.62 -1.44
C SER A 7 9.79 17.96 -1.99
N ALA A 8 9.74 18.98 -2.83
CA ALA A 8 8.56 19.29 -3.63
C ALA A 8 8.27 18.14 -4.63
N GLU A 9 9.29 17.43 -5.06
CA GLU A 9 9.20 16.31 -6.00
C GLU A 9 8.42 15.14 -5.42
N PHE A 10 8.66 14.76 -4.17
CA PHE A 10 7.86 13.73 -3.50
C PHE A 10 6.41 14.17 -3.35
N TYR A 11 6.20 15.40 -2.84
CA TYR A 11 4.86 15.96 -2.67
C TYR A 11 4.08 15.96 -3.98
N THR A 12 4.66 16.53 -5.05
CA THR A 12 3.97 16.66 -6.34
C THR A 12 3.78 15.33 -7.03
N ASN A 13 4.69 14.36 -6.88
CA ASN A 13 4.54 13.01 -7.38
C ASN A 13 3.34 12.32 -6.71
N SER A 14 3.26 12.33 -5.38
CA SER A 14 2.14 11.73 -4.64
C SER A 14 0.80 12.37 -5.03
N VAL A 15 0.74 13.70 -5.09
CA VAL A 15 -0.47 14.43 -5.55
C VAL A 15 -0.83 14.02 -6.97
N SER A 16 0.14 13.88 -7.88
CA SER A 16 -0.11 13.50 -9.27
C SER A 16 -0.69 12.09 -9.39
N VAL A 17 -0.18 11.13 -8.59
CA VAL A 17 -0.71 9.77 -8.54
C VAL A 17 -2.16 9.77 -8.08
N TYR A 18 -2.47 10.44 -6.95
CA TYR A 18 -3.83 10.50 -6.42
C TYR A 18 -4.80 11.24 -7.34
N LYS A 19 -4.37 12.35 -7.97
CA LYS A 19 -5.20 13.05 -8.96
C LYS A 19 -5.46 12.21 -10.20
N SER A 20 -4.48 11.44 -10.66
CA SER A 20 -4.68 10.51 -11.77
C SER A 20 -5.69 9.41 -11.40
N ALA A 21 -5.59 8.86 -10.17
CA ALA A 21 -6.56 7.90 -9.65
C ALA A 21 -7.98 8.51 -9.57
N GLU A 22 -8.10 9.74 -9.07
CA GLU A 22 -9.35 10.47 -8.98
C GLU A 22 -10.01 10.69 -10.36
N TYR A 23 -9.24 11.08 -11.38
CA TYR A 23 -9.74 11.24 -12.75
C TYR A 23 -10.19 9.92 -13.39
N GLN A 24 -9.52 8.80 -13.07
CA GLN A 24 -9.88 7.50 -13.61
C GLN A 24 -11.07 6.85 -12.90
N LEU A 25 -11.37 7.24 -11.65
CA LEU A 25 -12.31 6.54 -10.79
C LEU A 25 -13.71 6.42 -11.40
N GLU A 26 -14.26 7.49 -11.98
CA GLU A 26 -15.58 7.46 -12.62
C GLU A 26 -15.64 6.50 -13.82
N SER A 27 -14.58 6.46 -14.63
CA SER A 27 -14.48 5.52 -15.75
C SER A 27 -14.39 4.09 -15.25
N ALA A 28 -13.61 3.86 -14.21
CA ALA A 28 -13.44 2.58 -13.57
C ALA A 28 -14.76 2.04 -12.96
N ILE A 29 -15.57 2.91 -12.36
CA ILE A 29 -16.92 2.54 -11.85
C ILE A 29 -17.86 2.11 -13.00
N LYS A 30 -17.83 2.82 -14.13
CA LYS A 30 -18.71 2.59 -15.27
C LYS A 30 -18.35 1.36 -16.10
N ASP A 31 -17.08 0.98 -16.11
CA ASP A 31 -16.60 -0.18 -16.86
C ASP A 31 -16.86 -1.46 -16.06
N LEU A 32 -17.95 -2.15 -16.38
CA LEU A 32 -18.35 -3.40 -15.75
C LEU A 32 -17.61 -4.64 -16.28
N SER A 33 -16.73 -4.46 -17.26
CA SER A 33 -16.04 -5.57 -17.94
C SER A 33 -14.81 -6.08 -17.22
N TYR A 34 -14.32 -5.37 -16.19
CA TYR A 34 -13.08 -5.74 -15.48
C TYR A 34 -13.18 -5.59 -13.95
N SER A 35 -12.19 -6.17 -13.28
CA SER A 35 -11.82 -5.91 -11.89
C SER A 35 -10.34 -5.54 -11.79
N ALA A 36 -10.01 -4.63 -10.88
CA ALA A 36 -8.62 -4.26 -10.58
C ALA A 36 -7.86 -5.37 -9.82
N ALA A 37 -8.56 -6.28 -9.15
CA ALA A 37 -7.95 -7.41 -8.46
C ALA A 37 -7.80 -8.60 -9.41
N ILE A 38 -6.57 -9.08 -9.60
CA ILE A 38 -6.25 -10.23 -10.46
C ILE A 38 -6.94 -11.53 -10.00
N GLU A 39 -7.27 -11.60 -8.72
CA GLU A 39 -8.01 -12.72 -8.11
C GLU A 39 -9.49 -12.73 -8.45
N GLN A 40 -10.04 -11.60 -8.89
CA GLN A 40 -11.47 -11.44 -9.17
C GLN A 40 -11.75 -11.62 -10.67
N THR A 41 -11.79 -12.86 -11.14
CA THR A 41 -11.87 -13.19 -12.57
C THR A 41 -13.30 -13.35 -13.12
N LYS A 42 -14.33 -13.42 -12.26
CA LYS A 42 -15.73 -13.66 -12.66
C LYS A 42 -16.73 -13.13 -11.63
N ASP A 43 -17.99 -13.07 -12.02
CA ASP A 43 -19.15 -12.76 -11.15
C ASP A 43 -19.03 -11.42 -10.39
N PHE A 44 -18.39 -10.42 -11.00
CA PHE A 44 -18.17 -9.14 -10.35
C PHE A 44 -19.00 -7.97 -10.92
N SER A 45 -19.48 -8.06 -12.16
CA SER A 45 -20.12 -6.94 -12.86
C SER A 45 -21.36 -6.38 -12.15
N GLY A 46 -22.09 -7.22 -11.40
CA GLY A 46 -23.27 -6.82 -10.62
C GLY A 46 -22.98 -6.38 -9.18
N LYS A 47 -21.72 -6.42 -8.75
CA LYS A 47 -21.35 -6.04 -7.37
C LYS A 47 -21.13 -4.53 -7.24
N PRO A 48 -21.37 -3.96 -6.03
CA PRO A 48 -21.06 -2.56 -5.77
C PRO A 48 -19.56 -2.30 -5.92
N PRO A 49 -19.17 -1.08 -6.36
CA PRO A 49 -17.77 -0.74 -6.56
C PRO A 49 -17.04 -0.51 -5.24
N ALA A 50 -15.80 -0.98 -5.16
CA ALA A 50 -14.89 -0.68 -4.07
C ALA A 50 -13.48 -0.38 -4.57
N VAL A 51 -12.74 0.39 -3.78
CA VAL A 51 -11.30 0.62 -3.94
C VAL A 51 -10.55 -0.03 -2.77
N ILE A 52 -9.37 -0.55 -3.05
CA ILE A 52 -8.46 -1.06 -2.02
C ILE A 52 -7.24 -0.13 -1.95
N LEU A 53 -6.90 0.30 -0.75
CA LEU A 53 -5.67 1.05 -0.47
C LEU A 53 -4.83 0.30 0.57
N ASP A 54 -3.51 0.33 0.42
CA ASP A 54 -2.61 0.10 1.54
C ASP A 54 -2.67 1.28 2.53
N VAL A 55 -2.09 1.11 3.70
CA VAL A 55 -2.08 2.14 4.76
C VAL A 55 -0.74 2.87 4.82
N ASP A 56 0.36 2.12 5.00
CA ASP A 56 1.66 2.69 5.34
C ASP A 56 2.39 3.24 4.10
N GLN A 57 2.75 4.52 4.10
CA GLN A 57 3.29 5.25 2.95
C GLN A 57 2.36 5.28 1.72
N THR A 58 1.13 4.86 1.92
CA THR A 58 0.04 4.99 0.95
C THR A 58 -0.96 6.04 1.44
N VAL A 59 -1.62 5.80 2.57
CA VAL A 59 -2.58 6.74 3.16
C VAL A 59 -1.95 7.50 4.33
N LEU A 60 -1.21 6.80 5.19
CA LEU A 60 -0.55 7.35 6.37
C LEU A 60 0.96 7.53 6.14
N ASP A 61 1.46 8.72 6.46
CA ASP A 61 2.88 9.04 6.40
C ASP A 61 3.60 8.61 7.69
N ASN A 62 4.44 7.57 7.56
CA ASN A 62 5.27 7.06 8.65
C ASN A 62 6.73 7.51 8.58
N ILE A 63 7.04 8.53 7.76
CA ILE A 63 8.40 9.06 7.67
C ILE A 63 8.92 9.66 8.99
N PRO A 64 8.09 10.22 9.87
CA PRO A 64 8.55 10.60 11.21
C PRO A 64 9.09 9.43 12.02
N PHE A 65 8.49 8.22 11.91
CA PHE A 65 9.06 7.00 12.51
C PHE A 65 10.44 6.68 11.91
N GLN A 66 10.58 6.71 10.59
CA GLN A 66 11.86 6.47 9.92
C GLN A 66 12.93 7.50 10.33
N ALA A 67 12.55 8.74 10.56
CA ALA A 67 13.45 9.78 11.06
C ALA A 67 13.94 9.47 12.50
N ARG A 68 13.05 8.99 13.37
CA ARG A 68 13.42 8.53 14.73
C ARG A 68 14.43 7.37 14.65
N LYS A 69 14.23 6.38 13.77
CA LYS A 69 15.17 5.26 13.60
C LYS A 69 16.56 5.72 13.22
N ILE A 70 16.69 6.73 12.36
CA ILE A 70 17.98 7.33 12.00
C ILE A 70 18.64 8.01 13.21
N MET A 71 17.86 8.80 13.97
CA MET A 71 18.38 9.53 15.12
C MET A 71 18.81 8.61 16.26
N ASP A 72 18.01 7.57 16.52
CA ASP A 72 18.21 6.59 17.59
C ASP A 72 19.19 5.47 17.19
N ARG A 73 19.62 5.44 15.92
CA ARG A 73 20.48 4.38 15.35
C ARG A 73 19.89 2.98 15.58
N SER A 74 18.57 2.87 15.49
CA SER A 74 17.81 1.64 15.63
C SER A 74 17.11 1.28 14.31
N PHE A 75 16.51 0.11 14.25
CA PHE A 75 15.91 -0.43 13.02
C PHE A 75 14.48 -0.90 13.29
N TYR A 76 13.67 -0.99 12.23
CA TYR A 76 12.41 -1.71 12.30
C TYR A 76 12.65 -3.17 12.76
N PRO A 77 11.82 -3.75 13.65
CA PRO A 77 10.52 -3.21 14.13
C PRO A 77 10.59 -2.40 15.44
N ASP A 78 11.77 -2.10 15.98
CA ASP A 78 11.90 -1.42 17.28
C ASP A 78 11.08 -0.11 17.34
N GLY A 79 10.14 -0.01 18.28
CA GLY A 79 9.31 1.17 18.49
C GLY A 79 8.21 1.38 17.43
N TRP A 80 7.93 0.38 16.59
CA TRP A 80 6.88 0.46 15.58
C TRP A 80 5.48 0.49 16.18
N ASP A 81 5.20 -0.42 17.12
CA ASP A 81 3.89 -0.49 17.76
C ASP A 81 3.61 0.80 18.54
N GLU A 82 4.63 1.32 19.26
CA GLU A 82 4.53 2.59 19.99
C GLU A 82 4.23 3.78 19.05
N TRP A 83 4.89 3.82 17.87
CA TRP A 83 4.59 4.82 16.86
C TRP A 83 3.14 4.75 16.38
N CYS A 84 2.66 3.56 16.05
CA CYS A 84 1.26 3.38 15.63
C CYS A 84 0.28 3.79 16.72
N MET A 85 0.57 3.46 17.99
CA MET A 85 -0.26 3.82 19.15
C MET A 85 -0.24 5.32 19.47
N GLU A 86 0.73 6.10 18.96
CA GLU A 86 0.68 7.57 19.05
C GLU A 86 -0.43 8.18 18.20
N GLU A 87 -0.92 7.48 17.16
CA GLU A 87 -2.01 7.91 16.27
C GLU A 87 -1.77 9.32 15.68
N LYS A 88 -0.52 9.63 15.30
CA LYS A 88 -0.07 10.95 14.84
C LYS A 88 0.33 11.00 13.38
N ALA A 89 0.29 9.87 12.68
CA ALA A 89 0.61 9.85 11.26
C ALA A 89 -0.36 10.76 10.50
N THR A 90 0.18 11.58 9.60
CA THR A 90 -0.60 12.47 8.73
C THR A 90 -0.94 11.78 7.41
N TYR A 91 -1.77 12.39 6.57
CA TYR A 91 -2.02 11.87 5.23
C TYR A 91 -0.79 12.01 4.32
N ILE A 92 -0.57 11.00 3.49
CA ILE A 92 0.24 11.16 2.26
C ILE A 92 -0.45 12.20 1.37
N PRO A 93 0.31 13.12 0.73
CA PRO A 93 -0.25 14.18 -0.11
C PRO A 93 -1.18 13.64 -1.21
N GLY A 94 -2.41 14.14 -1.26
CA GLY A 94 -3.46 13.73 -2.20
C GLY A 94 -4.40 12.64 -1.68
N ALA A 95 -4.02 11.85 -0.68
CA ALA A 95 -4.84 10.74 -0.17
C ALA A 95 -6.21 11.21 0.35
N LYS A 96 -6.23 12.30 1.11
CA LYS A 96 -7.46 12.87 1.69
C LYS A 96 -8.50 13.22 0.61
N ASP A 97 -8.06 13.89 -0.45
CA ASP A 97 -8.95 14.34 -1.52
C ASP A 97 -9.51 13.15 -2.31
N PHE A 98 -8.67 12.15 -2.58
CA PHE A 98 -9.10 10.90 -3.20
C PHE A 98 -10.15 10.16 -2.37
N LEU A 99 -9.93 10.01 -1.05
CA LEU A 99 -10.89 9.36 -0.15
C LEU A 99 -12.22 10.11 -0.10
N ALA A 100 -12.19 11.45 -0.08
CA ALA A 100 -13.38 12.27 -0.16
C ALA A 100 -14.12 12.05 -1.48
N ARG A 101 -13.39 11.98 -2.61
CA ARG A 101 -13.99 11.74 -3.93
C ARG A 101 -14.60 10.34 -4.05
N ALA A 102 -13.94 9.32 -3.52
CA ALA A 102 -14.50 7.98 -3.47
C ALA A 102 -15.84 7.94 -2.71
N ALA A 103 -15.89 8.60 -1.54
CA ALA A 103 -17.12 8.72 -0.75
C ALA A 103 -18.25 9.47 -1.49
N GLU A 104 -17.94 10.57 -2.19
CA GLU A 104 -18.91 11.32 -3.01
C GLU A 104 -19.51 10.46 -4.13
N LEU A 105 -18.71 9.57 -4.71
CA LEU A 105 -19.13 8.67 -5.79
C LEU A 105 -19.81 7.39 -5.28
N GLY A 106 -19.94 7.21 -3.96
CA GLY A 106 -20.53 6.01 -3.35
C GLY A 106 -19.68 4.76 -3.55
N VAL A 107 -18.36 4.93 -3.65
CA VAL A 107 -17.41 3.82 -3.75
C VAL A 107 -16.96 3.44 -2.35
N GLU A 108 -17.08 2.15 -2.03
CA GLU A 108 -16.61 1.64 -0.74
C GLU A 108 -15.08 1.62 -0.69
N VAL A 109 -14.51 1.98 0.46
CA VAL A 109 -13.05 2.04 0.65
C VAL A 109 -12.62 0.95 1.63
N PHE A 110 -11.70 0.10 1.21
CA PHE A 110 -11.07 -0.90 2.05
C PHE A 110 -9.58 -0.60 2.21
N PHE A 111 -9.10 -0.67 3.43
CA PHE A 111 -7.69 -0.62 3.76
C PHE A 111 -7.18 -2.05 3.97
N VAL A 112 -6.18 -2.45 3.18
CA VAL A 112 -5.54 -3.76 3.30
C VAL A 112 -4.09 -3.55 3.69
N THR A 113 -3.77 -3.76 4.97
CA THR A 113 -2.49 -3.39 5.55
C THR A 113 -1.74 -4.57 6.18
N ASN A 114 -0.42 -4.52 6.17
CA ASN A 114 0.43 -5.45 6.91
C ASN A 114 0.73 -5.01 8.36
N ARG A 115 0.08 -3.96 8.84
CA ARG A 115 -0.06 -3.74 10.28
C ARG A 115 -0.76 -4.95 10.91
N THR A 116 -0.28 -5.40 12.04
CA THR A 116 -0.83 -6.57 12.74
C THR A 116 -2.11 -6.22 13.51
N ALA A 117 -2.98 -7.20 13.71
CA ALA A 117 -4.32 -7.01 14.30
C ALA A 117 -4.32 -6.29 15.67
N ASN A 118 -3.24 -6.41 16.46
CA ASN A 118 -3.10 -5.67 17.73
C ASN A 118 -3.02 -4.14 17.55
N LEU A 119 -2.78 -3.65 16.33
CA LEU A 119 -2.71 -2.22 16.00
C LEU A 119 -3.99 -1.69 15.33
N GLU A 120 -5.03 -2.51 15.23
CA GLU A 120 -6.26 -2.16 14.52
C GLU A 120 -6.92 -0.91 15.11
N GLU A 121 -7.16 -0.89 16.42
CA GLU A 121 -7.80 0.26 17.10
C GLU A 121 -6.99 1.55 16.89
N ALA A 122 -5.68 1.51 17.09
CA ALA A 122 -4.82 2.69 16.90
C ALA A 122 -4.81 3.15 15.43
N THR A 123 -4.80 2.23 14.48
CA THR A 123 -4.84 2.55 13.04
C THR A 123 -6.17 3.19 12.67
N LYS A 124 -7.27 2.62 13.14
CA LYS A 124 -8.63 3.14 12.96
C LYS A 124 -8.77 4.55 13.54
N ASN A 125 -8.37 4.73 14.79
CA ASN A 125 -8.40 6.03 15.48
C ASN A 125 -7.59 7.09 14.72
N ASN A 126 -6.40 6.73 14.20
CA ASN A 126 -5.59 7.66 13.42
C ASN A 126 -6.32 8.11 12.14
N LEU A 127 -6.92 7.17 11.39
CA LEU A 127 -7.68 7.48 10.18
C LEU A 127 -8.94 8.33 10.49
N GLU A 128 -9.65 8.03 11.60
CA GLU A 128 -10.80 8.80 12.04
C GLU A 128 -10.42 10.23 12.46
N LYS A 129 -9.30 10.42 13.16
CA LYS A 129 -8.76 11.77 13.50
C LYS A 129 -8.44 12.58 12.24
N LEU A 130 -8.05 11.94 11.17
CA LEU A 130 -7.82 12.58 9.88
C LEU A 130 -9.11 12.82 9.09
N GLY A 131 -10.25 12.32 9.56
CA GLY A 131 -11.58 12.59 9.01
C GLY A 131 -12.17 11.46 8.16
N PHE A 132 -11.52 10.29 8.08
CA PHE A 132 -12.14 9.11 7.48
C PHE A 132 -13.29 8.61 8.37
N LYS A 133 -14.39 8.18 7.74
CA LYS A 133 -15.57 7.68 8.45
C LYS A 133 -15.78 6.23 8.09
N PHE A 134 -15.50 5.35 9.02
CA PHE A 134 -15.76 3.92 8.85
C PHE A 134 -17.27 3.61 8.84
N ALA A 135 -17.68 2.70 7.98
CA ALA A 135 -19.02 2.16 7.97
C ALA A 135 -19.29 1.31 9.25
N LYS A 136 -20.53 1.33 9.75
CA LYS A 136 -20.83 0.63 11.02
C LYS A 136 -20.88 -0.91 10.89
N ASN A 137 -21.20 -1.41 9.69
CA ASN A 137 -21.52 -2.84 9.49
C ASN A 137 -20.58 -3.49 8.44
N ILE A 138 -19.50 -2.82 8.08
CA ILE A 138 -18.53 -3.30 7.10
C ILE A 138 -17.16 -3.21 7.76
N ASP A 139 -16.44 -4.31 7.73
CA ASP A 139 -15.04 -4.33 8.10
C ASP A 139 -14.22 -3.78 6.93
N GLN A 140 -13.77 -2.53 7.07
CA GLN A 140 -13.03 -1.79 6.04
C GLN A 140 -11.53 -1.75 6.31
N LEU A 141 -11.05 -2.28 7.45
CA LEU A 141 -9.65 -2.25 7.84
C LEU A 141 -9.14 -3.67 8.06
N LEU A 142 -8.60 -4.27 7.00
CA LEU A 142 -8.20 -5.67 6.97
C LEU A 142 -6.73 -5.81 7.36
N MET A 143 -6.49 -6.24 8.60
CA MET A 143 -5.17 -6.29 9.22
C MET A 143 -4.47 -7.63 8.96
N ARG A 144 -3.14 -7.63 9.03
CA ARG A 144 -2.37 -8.88 9.07
C ARG A 144 -2.62 -9.63 10.38
N TYR A 145 -2.82 -10.94 10.30
CA TYR A 145 -3.10 -11.84 11.43
C TYR A 145 -4.43 -11.60 12.15
N GLU A 146 -5.34 -10.84 11.56
CA GLU A 146 -6.71 -10.73 12.04
C GLU A 146 -7.48 -12.06 11.84
N ARG A 147 -7.13 -12.79 10.78
CA ARG A 147 -7.56 -14.16 10.51
C ARG A 147 -6.34 -15.04 10.26
N GLU A 148 -6.48 -16.34 10.50
CA GLU A 148 -5.40 -17.30 10.37
C GLU A 148 -4.75 -17.27 8.97
N GLU A 149 -5.58 -17.13 7.92
CA GLU A 149 -5.13 -17.09 6.53
C GLU A 149 -4.61 -15.71 6.07
N TRP A 150 -4.68 -14.67 6.91
CA TRP A 150 -4.25 -13.31 6.55
C TRP A 150 -2.81 -13.04 6.97
N GLY A 151 -1.87 -13.62 6.22
CA GLY A 151 -0.44 -13.38 6.37
C GLY A 151 0.03 -12.06 5.76
N SER A 152 1.32 -12.00 5.39
CA SER A 152 1.91 -10.84 4.70
C SER A 152 1.39 -10.67 3.27
N ASN A 153 1.11 -11.78 2.57
CA ASN A 153 0.47 -11.74 1.28
C ASN A 153 -0.94 -11.15 1.38
N LYS A 154 -1.22 -10.14 0.57
CA LYS A 154 -2.50 -9.43 0.60
C LYS A 154 -3.60 -10.08 -0.25
N ASN A 155 -3.29 -11.11 -1.04
CA ASN A 155 -4.22 -11.72 -1.98
C ASN A 155 -5.49 -12.27 -1.30
N THR A 156 -5.37 -12.93 -0.14
CA THR A 156 -6.52 -13.49 0.60
C THR A 156 -7.45 -12.39 1.12
N ARG A 157 -6.91 -11.23 1.50
CA ARG A 157 -7.69 -10.05 1.91
C ARG A 157 -8.36 -9.38 0.70
N ARG A 158 -7.67 -9.25 -0.45
CA ARG A 158 -8.30 -8.80 -1.71
C ARG A 158 -9.42 -9.74 -2.14
N GLN A 159 -9.22 -11.07 -2.06
CA GLN A 159 -10.26 -12.08 -2.31
C GLN A 159 -11.44 -11.95 -1.34
N HIS A 160 -11.19 -11.57 -0.07
CA HIS A 160 -12.25 -11.34 0.89
C HIS A 160 -13.15 -10.18 0.46
N VAL A 161 -12.58 -9.03 0.08
CA VAL A 161 -13.34 -7.88 -0.46
C VAL A 161 -14.07 -8.27 -1.74
N ALA A 162 -13.42 -9.04 -2.62
CA ALA A 162 -13.95 -9.47 -3.92
C ALA A 162 -15.19 -10.37 -3.81
N LYS A 163 -15.48 -10.94 -2.65
CA LYS A 163 -16.72 -11.72 -2.42
C LYS A 163 -17.98 -10.87 -2.57
N ASP A 164 -17.94 -9.64 -2.08
CA ASP A 164 -19.13 -8.78 -1.97
C ASP A 164 -19.04 -7.53 -2.85
N TYR A 165 -17.83 -7.12 -3.25
CA TYR A 165 -17.58 -5.91 -4.01
C TYR A 165 -16.83 -6.19 -5.32
N ARG A 166 -17.04 -5.33 -6.33
CA ARG A 166 -16.18 -5.26 -7.50
C ARG A 166 -15.05 -4.29 -7.20
N ILE A 167 -13.82 -4.78 -7.19
CA ILE A 167 -12.65 -3.94 -6.94
C ILE A 167 -12.34 -3.16 -8.23
N VAL A 168 -12.58 -1.85 -8.20
CA VAL A 168 -12.44 -0.97 -9.38
C VAL A 168 -11.07 -0.32 -9.46
N MET A 169 -10.36 -0.22 -8.33
CA MET A 169 -9.05 0.43 -8.27
C MET A 169 -8.26 -0.06 -7.06
N MET A 170 -6.93 -0.10 -7.21
CA MET A 170 -6.00 -0.38 -6.11
C MET A 170 -4.91 0.68 -6.06
N ILE A 171 -4.53 1.11 -4.84
CA ILE A 171 -3.47 2.09 -4.58
C ILE A 171 -2.56 1.54 -3.49
N GLY A 172 -1.26 1.60 -3.72
CA GLY A 172 -0.24 1.11 -2.78
C GLY A 172 1.13 1.69 -3.09
N ASP A 173 2.11 1.42 -2.23
CA ASP A 173 3.51 1.83 -2.39
C ASP A 173 4.45 0.64 -2.63
N ASN A 174 3.92 -0.59 -2.58
CA ASN A 174 4.67 -1.82 -2.79
C ASN A 174 4.00 -2.72 -3.84
N LEU A 175 4.80 -3.43 -4.63
CA LEU A 175 4.28 -4.34 -5.65
C LEU A 175 3.31 -5.39 -5.06
N GLY A 176 3.55 -5.86 -3.83
CA GLY A 176 2.69 -6.80 -3.10
C GLY A 176 1.28 -6.29 -2.77
N ASP A 177 1.02 -5.00 -2.95
CA ASP A 177 -0.33 -4.45 -2.83
C ASP A 177 -1.22 -4.88 -4.01
N PHE A 178 -0.61 -5.22 -5.14
CA PHE A 178 -1.27 -5.48 -6.42
C PHE A 178 -1.19 -6.93 -6.87
N VAL A 179 -0.06 -7.60 -6.61
CA VAL A 179 0.21 -8.97 -7.03
C VAL A 179 0.36 -9.91 -5.82
N ASP A 180 0.57 -11.19 -6.05
CA ASP A 180 0.83 -12.17 -4.99
C ASP A 180 2.33 -12.31 -4.65
N ASP A 181 2.64 -13.19 -3.68
CA ASP A 181 4.01 -13.35 -3.20
C ASP A 181 4.94 -14.02 -4.23
N GLU A 182 4.42 -14.79 -5.19
CA GLU A 182 5.26 -15.41 -6.22
C GLU A 182 5.93 -14.34 -7.08
N GLU A 183 5.25 -13.23 -7.31
CA GLU A 183 5.77 -12.09 -8.06
C GLU A 183 6.44 -11.05 -7.15
N ASN A 184 5.88 -10.78 -5.97
CA ASN A 184 6.35 -9.75 -5.06
C ASN A 184 7.60 -10.15 -4.26
N SER A 185 7.57 -11.32 -3.62
CA SER A 185 8.64 -11.80 -2.74
C SER A 185 9.74 -12.54 -3.50
N SER A 186 10.22 -11.94 -4.58
CA SER A 186 11.17 -12.51 -5.53
C SER A 186 12.32 -11.55 -5.85
N SER A 187 13.24 -11.99 -6.71
CA SER A 187 14.37 -11.16 -7.13
C SER A 187 13.93 -9.86 -7.84
N PRO A 188 14.79 -8.83 -7.89
CA PRO A 188 14.48 -7.59 -8.59
C PRO A 188 14.02 -7.80 -10.03
N ASP A 189 14.61 -8.76 -10.76
CA ASP A 189 14.27 -9.06 -12.15
C ASP A 189 12.85 -9.63 -12.27
N ILE A 190 12.46 -10.55 -11.38
CA ILE A 190 11.11 -11.12 -11.37
C ILE A 190 10.07 -10.04 -11.02
N ARG A 191 10.37 -9.20 -10.04
CA ARG A 191 9.51 -8.05 -9.67
C ARG A 191 9.34 -7.08 -10.83
N MET A 192 10.42 -6.78 -11.57
CA MET A 192 10.37 -5.91 -12.75
C MET A 192 9.56 -6.57 -13.87
N ALA A 193 9.77 -7.86 -14.12
CA ALA A 193 8.99 -8.61 -15.12
C ALA A 193 7.49 -8.69 -14.76
N ALA A 194 7.15 -8.77 -13.47
CA ALA A 194 5.76 -8.72 -12.99
C ALA A 194 5.14 -7.33 -13.24
N ALA A 195 5.87 -6.26 -12.93
CA ALA A 195 5.41 -4.90 -13.21
C ALA A 195 5.17 -4.68 -14.72
N ASP A 196 6.04 -5.21 -15.59
CA ASP A 196 5.90 -5.12 -17.04
C ASP A 196 4.73 -5.99 -17.56
N ARG A 197 4.54 -7.18 -17.02
CA ARG A 197 3.40 -8.06 -17.35
C ARG A 197 2.06 -7.39 -17.13
N HIS A 198 1.95 -6.58 -16.11
CA HIS A 198 0.75 -5.85 -15.74
C HIS A 198 0.75 -4.39 -16.24
N TYR A 199 1.53 -4.10 -17.30
CA TYR A 199 1.71 -2.74 -17.81
C TYR A 199 0.39 -1.98 -18.04
N ASP A 200 -0.62 -2.63 -18.62
CA ASP A 200 -1.91 -2.03 -18.93
C ASP A 200 -2.79 -1.70 -17.70
N MET A 201 -2.39 -2.17 -16.51
CA MET A 201 -3.07 -1.87 -15.25
C MET A 201 -2.60 -0.56 -14.64
N TRP A 202 -1.32 -0.20 -14.84
CA TRP A 202 -0.72 0.98 -14.23
C TRP A 202 -1.31 2.28 -14.77
N GLY A 203 -1.65 3.18 -13.85
CA GLY A 203 -2.26 4.48 -14.18
C GLY A 203 -3.71 4.42 -14.68
N LYS A 204 -4.28 3.21 -14.77
CA LYS A 204 -5.67 2.97 -15.15
C LYS A 204 -6.49 2.39 -14.00
N TYR A 205 -6.00 1.32 -13.41
CA TYR A 205 -6.64 0.60 -12.30
C TYR A 205 -5.75 0.47 -11.09
N TRP A 206 -4.43 0.49 -11.30
CA TRP A 206 -3.39 0.41 -10.29
C TRP A 206 -2.59 1.69 -10.24
N PHE A 207 -2.42 2.22 -9.02
CA PHE A 207 -1.72 3.48 -8.78
C PHE A 207 -0.64 3.26 -7.74
N MET A 208 0.62 3.27 -8.19
CA MET A 208 1.80 3.05 -7.37
C MET A 208 2.34 4.38 -6.85
N LEU A 209 2.44 4.50 -5.52
CA LEU A 209 3.17 5.58 -4.86
C LEU A 209 4.64 5.21 -4.71
N ALA A 210 5.52 6.18 -4.79
CA ALA A 210 6.95 5.95 -4.59
C ALA A 210 7.32 5.94 -3.11
N ASN A 211 7.86 4.82 -2.61
CA ASN A 211 8.48 4.75 -1.30
C ASN A 211 9.99 4.47 -1.43
N PRO A 212 10.85 5.51 -1.35
CA PRO A 212 12.29 5.35 -1.47
C PRO A 212 12.98 5.02 -0.13
N THR A 213 12.22 4.72 0.92
CA THR A 213 12.77 4.56 2.28
C THR A 213 12.83 3.12 2.73
N TYR A 214 11.88 2.30 2.34
CA TYR A 214 11.80 0.88 2.65
C TYR A 214 10.80 0.20 1.70
N GLY A 215 10.81 -1.12 1.70
CA GLY A 215 9.86 -1.92 0.93
C GLY A 215 10.50 -3.20 0.39
N ASP A 216 9.69 -4.03 -0.26
CA ASP A 216 10.17 -5.30 -0.82
C ASP A 216 11.17 -5.10 -1.96
N TRP A 217 11.18 -3.92 -2.60
CA TRP A 217 12.22 -3.57 -3.57
C TRP A 217 13.63 -3.62 -2.97
N GLU A 218 13.78 -3.20 -1.71
CA GLU A 218 15.04 -3.24 -0.98
C GLU A 218 15.35 -4.65 -0.47
N SER A 219 14.30 -5.36 0.01
CA SER A 219 14.41 -6.73 0.50
C SER A 219 14.80 -7.72 -0.59
N ALA A 220 14.30 -7.51 -1.80
CA ALA A 220 14.63 -8.30 -2.98
C ALA A 220 16.14 -8.29 -3.32
N LEU A 221 16.85 -7.18 -3.03
CA LEU A 221 18.30 -7.09 -3.25
C LEU A 221 19.10 -8.06 -2.37
N ILE A 222 18.54 -8.49 -1.24
CA ILE A 222 19.16 -9.42 -0.30
C ILE A 222 18.42 -10.77 -0.25
N ASP A 223 17.62 -11.09 -1.28
CA ASP A 223 16.79 -12.31 -1.35
C ASP A 223 15.92 -12.50 -0.11
N PHE A 224 15.43 -11.41 0.52
CA PHE A 224 14.64 -11.43 1.77
C PHE A 224 15.35 -12.09 2.97
N LYS A 225 16.68 -12.16 2.94
CA LYS A 225 17.51 -12.75 4.02
C LYS A 225 17.78 -11.72 5.11
N TYR A 226 16.81 -11.50 5.98
CA TYR A 226 16.91 -10.48 7.03
C TYR A 226 17.87 -10.83 8.16
N GLU A 227 18.21 -12.11 8.30
CA GLU A 227 19.09 -12.67 9.35
C GLU A 227 20.57 -12.41 9.12
N ILE A 228 20.99 -12.07 7.89
CA ILE A 228 22.40 -11.76 7.62
C ILE A 228 22.81 -10.40 8.25
N PRO A 229 24.09 -10.24 8.65
CA PRO A 229 24.58 -9.01 9.28
C PRO A 229 24.31 -7.77 8.44
N LYS A 230 23.98 -6.65 9.08
CA LYS A 230 23.71 -5.39 8.37
C LYS A 230 24.87 -4.91 7.49
N SER A 231 26.12 -5.18 7.89
CA SER A 231 27.31 -4.89 7.06
C SER A 231 27.33 -5.70 5.76
N GLU A 232 26.89 -6.96 5.81
CA GLU A 232 26.78 -7.83 4.63
C GLU A 232 25.62 -7.39 3.73
N GLN A 233 24.45 -7.06 4.31
CA GLN A 233 23.34 -6.47 3.56
C GLN A 233 23.77 -5.22 2.80
N LEU A 234 24.54 -4.31 3.45
CA LEU A 234 25.04 -3.09 2.83
C LEU A 234 26.01 -3.40 1.68
N GLN A 235 26.88 -4.40 1.86
CA GLN A 235 27.81 -4.82 0.81
C GLN A 235 27.05 -5.37 -0.41
N ILE A 236 26.06 -6.23 -0.22
CA ILE A 236 25.22 -6.77 -1.30
C ILE A 236 24.52 -5.62 -2.05
N LYS A 237 23.89 -4.70 -1.32
CA LYS A 237 23.22 -3.54 -1.91
C LYS A 237 24.17 -2.65 -2.70
N SER A 238 25.39 -2.45 -2.19
CA SER A 238 26.41 -1.66 -2.89
C SER A 238 26.89 -2.33 -4.18
N GLN A 239 26.95 -3.66 -4.21
CA GLN A 239 27.33 -4.42 -5.41
C GLN A 239 26.22 -4.46 -6.46
N ALA A 240 24.97 -4.21 -6.08
CA ALA A 240 23.84 -4.12 -6.99
C ALA A 240 23.78 -2.79 -7.76
N LEU A 241 24.63 -1.81 -7.42
CA LEU A 241 24.69 -0.55 -8.15
C LEU A 241 25.34 -0.77 -9.53
N ASP A 242 24.65 -0.36 -10.59
CA ASP A 242 25.24 -0.28 -11.92
C ASP A 242 26.06 1.03 -12.04
N VAL A 243 27.36 0.88 -12.24
CA VAL A 243 28.34 1.99 -12.32
C VAL A 243 28.93 2.13 -13.74
N LYS A 244 28.29 1.51 -14.75
CA LYS A 244 28.74 1.57 -16.15
C LYS A 244 28.33 2.85 -16.84
#